data_c8ab54bd1378cf224d4b2f3fe5e0e49f
#
_entry.id   c8ab54bd1378cf224d4b2f3fe5e0e49f
#
_cell.length_a   1.000
_cell.length_b   1.000
_cell.length_c   1.000
_cell.angle_alpha   90.00
_cell.angle_beta   90.00
_cell.angle_gamma   90.00
#
_symmetry.space_group_name_H-M   'P 1'
#
loop_
_entity.id
_entity.type
_entity.pdbx_description
1 polymer ?
#
loop_
_entity_poly.entity_id
_entity_poly.type
_entity_poly.pdbx_seq_one_letter_code
_entity_poly.pdbx_strand_id
1 'polypeptide(L)'
;MKFGVNTFLWTATFTERHFDLLPTSRDHGFDGIEVSLFRPQEFQAIKIRHALREHGLGCTVCSVLPKGMTLISDDADIRRNTRSHMSDCVKVTAEAGATVIAGPLYAPVGYLPGRRRTGDEWKRAIDAYQELGPVLEKNSIQLCIEPLNRFETYFLNTTADAVRLCEEVSHPNVGILWDTFHANIEEKDLGQALLSTGRYLKHVHTCENDRGAPGSGHVDWKGVFAALEQLHYDGWLTIESFGFALGDLSSAASIWRDLAPTPEDIAWEGIAFLKSYSAAGHGIC
;
A
#
# COMPACT_ATOMS: atom_id res chain seq x y z
N MET A 1 -2.73 -1.95 -16.79
CA MET A 1 -2.20 -2.08 -15.41
C MET A 1 -0.69 -1.97 -15.43
N LYS A 2 -0.06 -1.49 -14.36
CA LYS A 2 1.40 -1.37 -14.16
C LYS A 2 1.81 -2.32 -13.04
N PHE A 3 3.00 -2.90 -13.14
CA PHE A 3 3.51 -3.83 -12.15
C PHE A 3 4.62 -3.19 -11.33
N GLY A 4 4.44 -3.15 -10.02
CA GLY A 4 5.40 -2.62 -9.06
C GLY A 4 5.91 -3.68 -8.09
N VAL A 5 7.00 -3.36 -7.40
CA VAL A 5 7.49 -4.14 -6.26
C VAL A 5 7.85 -3.20 -5.11
N ASN A 6 7.43 -3.58 -3.90
CA ASN A 6 7.72 -2.83 -2.68
C ASN A 6 9.12 -3.16 -2.16
N THR A 7 9.83 -2.15 -1.72
CA THR A 7 11.20 -2.28 -1.21
C THR A 7 11.31 -3.02 0.12
N PHE A 8 10.20 -3.30 0.80
CA PHE A 8 10.18 -4.12 2.02
C PHE A 8 10.72 -5.53 1.83
N LEU A 9 10.76 -6.02 0.59
CA LEU A 9 11.44 -7.28 0.29
C LEU A 9 12.93 -7.26 0.65
N TRP A 10 13.57 -6.11 0.53
CA TRP A 10 15.04 -6.00 0.68
C TRP A 10 15.47 -5.12 1.84
N THR A 11 14.68 -4.11 2.18
CA THR A 11 15.08 -3.11 3.17
C THR A 11 13.89 -2.37 3.78
N ALA A 12 14.03 -2.02 5.06
CA ALA A 12 13.09 -1.10 5.72
C ALA A 12 13.28 0.37 5.26
N THR A 13 14.47 0.73 4.76
CA THR A 13 14.80 2.10 4.32
C THR A 13 15.57 2.07 3.01
N PHE A 14 14.91 2.49 1.93
CA PHE A 14 15.50 2.53 0.60
C PHE A 14 16.44 3.73 0.43
N THR A 15 17.70 3.47 0.09
CA THR A 15 18.75 4.48 -0.08
C THR A 15 19.62 4.15 -1.30
N GLU A 16 20.59 5.00 -1.63
CA GLU A 16 21.54 4.79 -2.72
C GLU A 16 22.22 3.42 -2.71
N ARG A 17 22.34 2.79 -1.52
CA ARG A 17 22.95 1.44 -1.37
C ARG A 17 22.13 0.32 -2.02
N HIS A 18 20.88 0.62 -2.39
CA HIS A 18 19.94 -0.33 -2.96
C HIS A 18 19.62 -0.02 -4.44
N PHE A 19 20.33 0.93 -5.05
CA PHE A 19 20.03 1.32 -6.44
C PHE A 19 20.44 0.27 -7.47
N ASP A 20 21.28 -0.68 -7.11
CA ASP A 20 21.59 -1.88 -7.89
C ASP A 20 20.38 -2.81 -8.11
N LEU A 21 19.35 -2.70 -7.28
CA LEU A 21 18.06 -3.39 -7.49
C LEU A 21 17.26 -2.85 -8.69
N LEU A 22 17.51 -1.61 -9.09
CA LEU A 22 16.69 -0.94 -10.11
C LEU A 22 16.85 -1.56 -11.51
N PRO A 23 18.07 -1.73 -12.07
CA PRO A 23 18.24 -2.38 -13.36
C PRO A 23 17.69 -3.80 -13.34
N THR A 24 17.94 -4.58 -12.30
CA THR A 24 17.43 -5.95 -12.18
C THR A 24 15.91 -5.99 -12.16
N SER A 25 15.26 -5.10 -11.40
CA SER A 25 13.80 -5.00 -11.39
C SER A 25 13.26 -4.65 -12.78
N ARG A 26 13.90 -3.71 -13.49
CA ARG A 26 13.51 -3.36 -14.86
C ARG A 26 13.65 -4.54 -15.81
N ASP A 27 14.74 -5.29 -15.73
CA ASP A 27 15.02 -6.44 -16.59
C ASP A 27 14.01 -7.57 -16.38
N HIS A 28 13.53 -7.77 -15.14
CA HIS A 28 12.42 -8.69 -14.83
C HIS A 28 11.05 -8.13 -15.26
N GLY A 29 11.00 -6.88 -15.72
CA GLY A 29 9.84 -6.28 -16.36
C GLY A 29 8.89 -5.56 -15.39
N PHE A 30 9.35 -5.13 -14.23
CA PHE A 30 8.60 -4.18 -13.43
C PHE A 30 8.53 -2.81 -14.13
N ASP A 31 7.39 -2.14 -13.95
CA ASP A 31 7.15 -0.78 -14.43
C ASP A 31 7.58 0.26 -13.40
N GLY A 32 7.75 -0.13 -12.14
CA GLY A 32 8.16 0.77 -11.07
C GLY A 32 8.49 0.10 -9.76
N ILE A 33 8.95 0.93 -8.83
CA ILE A 33 9.31 0.55 -7.47
C ILE A 33 8.41 1.30 -6.49
N GLU A 34 7.93 0.60 -5.49
CA GLU A 34 7.27 1.22 -4.34
C GLU A 34 8.27 1.41 -3.21
N VAL A 35 8.52 2.66 -2.87
CA VAL A 35 9.54 3.02 -1.89
C VAL A 35 8.91 3.25 -0.52
N SER A 36 9.51 2.65 0.52
CA SER A 36 9.09 2.85 1.91
C SER A 36 9.42 4.26 2.41
N LEU A 37 8.45 4.91 3.06
CA LEU A 37 8.59 6.23 3.65
C LEU A 37 8.11 6.26 5.10
N PHE A 38 9.04 6.20 6.05
CA PHE A 38 8.72 6.32 7.49
C PHE A 38 9.07 7.70 8.07
N ARG A 39 10.13 8.33 7.53
CA ARG A 39 10.67 9.59 8.02
C ARG A 39 10.91 10.56 6.86
N PRO A 40 9.99 11.50 6.60
CA PRO A 40 10.11 12.40 5.46
C PRO A 40 11.38 13.25 5.48
N GLN A 41 11.94 13.56 6.65
CA GLN A 41 13.16 14.35 6.80
C GLN A 41 14.43 13.61 6.36
N GLU A 42 14.40 12.26 6.38
CA GLU A 42 15.53 11.39 5.98
C GLU A 42 15.36 10.83 4.56
N PHE A 43 14.20 11.08 3.93
CA PHE A 43 13.85 10.52 2.64
C PHE A 43 14.61 11.21 1.50
N GLN A 44 15.38 10.44 0.73
CA GLN A 44 16.24 10.96 -0.33
C GLN A 44 15.48 11.14 -1.66
N ALA A 45 14.35 11.85 -1.63
CA ALA A 45 13.38 11.96 -2.72
C ALA A 45 14.02 12.25 -4.09
N ILE A 46 14.88 13.27 -4.16
CA ILE A 46 15.49 13.69 -5.42
C ILE A 46 16.45 12.64 -5.98
N LYS A 47 17.24 12.00 -5.12
CA LYS A 47 18.17 10.93 -5.55
C LYS A 47 17.40 9.70 -6.05
N ILE A 48 16.36 9.29 -5.33
CA ILE A 48 15.48 8.19 -5.71
C ILE A 48 14.83 8.48 -7.05
N ARG A 49 14.28 9.68 -7.23
CA ARG A 49 13.67 10.09 -8.51
C ARG A 49 14.66 10.03 -9.67
N HIS A 50 15.89 10.50 -9.49
CA HIS A 50 16.91 10.43 -10.53
C HIS A 50 17.25 9.00 -10.91
N ALA A 51 17.54 8.15 -9.92
CA ALA A 51 17.87 6.75 -10.14
C ALA A 51 16.74 5.98 -10.84
N LEU A 52 15.48 6.16 -10.40
CA LEU A 52 14.33 5.51 -11.05
C LEU A 52 14.19 5.96 -12.51
N ARG A 53 14.37 7.25 -12.80
CA ARG A 53 14.28 7.79 -14.17
C ARG A 53 15.39 7.26 -15.08
N GLU A 54 16.60 7.10 -14.60
CA GLU A 54 17.72 6.52 -15.34
C GLU A 54 17.41 5.10 -15.82
N HIS A 55 16.63 4.34 -15.05
CA HIS A 55 16.22 2.99 -15.39
C HIS A 55 14.81 2.90 -16.03
N GLY A 56 14.16 4.03 -16.28
CA GLY A 56 12.82 4.06 -16.88
C GLY A 56 11.74 3.45 -15.98
N LEU A 57 11.92 3.53 -14.65
CA LEU A 57 11.00 3.04 -13.64
C LEU A 57 10.13 4.16 -13.07
N GLY A 58 8.84 3.86 -12.84
CA GLY A 58 7.93 4.70 -12.07
C GLY A 58 8.16 4.56 -10.56
N CYS A 59 7.46 5.43 -9.80
CA CYS A 59 7.50 5.44 -8.34
C CYS A 59 6.10 5.45 -7.75
N THR A 60 5.87 4.62 -6.73
CA THR A 60 4.83 4.76 -5.72
C THR A 60 5.47 4.78 -4.35
N VAL A 61 4.76 5.20 -3.33
CA VAL A 61 5.28 5.29 -1.96
C VAL A 61 4.34 4.58 -1.01
N CYS A 62 4.89 3.71 -0.17
CA CYS A 62 4.18 3.08 0.95
C CYS A 62 4.64 3.71 2.27
N SER A 63 3.71 3.97 3.17
CA SER A 63 4.00 4.60 4.46
C SER A 63 3.08 4.10 5.55
N VAL A 64 3.60 4.09 6.78
CA VAL A 64 2.84 3.82 8.00
C VAL A 64 3.06 4.95 9.00
N LEU A 65 2.11 5.17 9.90
CA LEU A 65 2.27 6.17 10.95
C LEU A 65 3.22 5.65 12.04
N PRO A 66 4.22 6.44 12.47
CA PRO A 66 5.08 6.10 13.58
C PRO A 66 4.31 5.92 14.89
N LYS A 67 4.88 5.12 15.79
CA LYS A 67 4.32 4.97 17.15
C LYS A 67 4.13 6.34 17.82
N GLY A 68 2.96 6.56 18.39
CA GLY A 68 2.58 7.83 19.02
C GLY A 68 1.93 8.84 18.07
N MET A 69 1.88 8.58 16.76
CA MET A 69 1.15 9.39 15.80
C MET A 69 -0.14 8.69 15.37
N THR A 70 -1.26 9.37 15.45
CA THR A 70 -2.55 8.85 14.97
C THR A 70 -3.52 9.98 14.67
N LEU A 71 -4.30 9.86 13.60
CA LEU A 71 -5.34 10.81 13.21
C LEU A 71 -6.58 10.70 14.11
N ILE A 72 -6.75 9.59 14.80
CA ILE A 72 -7.97 9.26 15.55
C ILE A 72 -7.87 9.47 17.07
N SER A 73 -6.70 9.94 17.58
CA SER A 73 -6.52 10.26 19.01
C SER A 73 -7.57 11.25 19.53
N ASP A 74 -7.92 11.16 20.80
CA ASP A 74 -8.67 12.19 21.52
C ASP A 74 -7.82 13.43 21.82
N ASP A 75 -6.49 13.27 21.88
CA ASP A 75 -5.53 14.37 22.02
C ASP A 75 -5.40 15.17 20.69
N ALA A 76 -5.76 16.45 20.75
CA ALA A 76 -5.72 17.35 19.60
C ALA A 76 -4.29 17.63 19.09
N ASP A 77 -3.30 17.61 19.99
CA ASP A 77 -1.90 17.88 19.66
C ASP A 77 -1.30 16.69 18.90
N ILE A 78 -1.63 15.48 19.30
CA ILE A 78 -1.25 14.25 18.56
C ILE A 78 -1.84 14.32 17.15
N ARG A 79 -3.12 14.62 17.00
CA ARG A 79 -3.75 14.72 15.68
C ARG A 79 -3.12 15.80 14.80
N ARG A 80 -2.83 16.98 15.37
CA ARG A 80 -2.17 18.08 14.65
C ARG A 80 -0.78 17.68 14.16
N ASN A 81 0.03 17.08 15.04
CA ASN A 81 1.38 16.62 14.71
C ASN A 81 1.34 15.53 13.64
N THR A 82 0.37 14.61 13.72
CA THR A 82 0.18 13.56 12.73
C THR A 82 -0.18 14.14 11.36
N ARG A 83 -1.09 15.11 11.28
CA ARG A 83 -1.42 15.78 10.01
C ARG A 83 -0.23 16.54 9.42
N SER A 84 0.58 17.19 10.26
CA SER A 84 1.81 17.85 9.81
C SER A 84 2.79 16.83 9.21
N HIS A 85 3.01 15.72 9.89
CA HIS A 85 3.83 14.61 9.39
C HIS A 85 3.33 14.07 8.05
N MET A 86 2.03 13.81 7.93
CA MET A 86 1.43 13.35 6.66
C MET A 86 1.58 14.38 5.54
N SER A 87 1.43 15.67 5.86
CA SER A 87 1.66 16.75 4.89
C SER A 87 3.10 16.75 4.37
N ASP A 88 4.08 16.47 5.22
CA ASP A 88 5.48 16.37 4.82
C ASP A 88 5.72 15.09 4.01
N CYS A 89 5.11 13.96 4.38
CA CYS A 89 5.15 12.74 3.56
C CYS A 89 4.59 12.98 2.15
N VAL A 90 3.47 13.68 2.00
CA VAL A 90 2.89 14.04 0.70
C VAL A 90 3.86 14.85 -0.16
N LYS A 91 4.53 15.85 0.43
CA LYS A 91 5.49 16.71 -0.28
C LYS A 91 6.68 15.90 -0.80
N VAL A 92 7.32 15.10 0.05
CA VAL A 92 8.50 14.31 -0.36
C VAL A 92 8.12 13.18 -1.33
N THR A 93 6.89 12.66 -1.26
CA THR A 93 6.33 11.74 -2.27
C THR A 93 6.29 12.39 -3.64
N ALA A 94 5.78 13.61 -3.74
CA ALA A 94 5.76 14.36 -5.00
C ALA A 94 7.18 14.70 -5.49
N GLU A 95 8.09 15.06 -4.59
CA GLU A 95 9.50 15.30 -4.91
C GLU A 95 10.19 14.07 -5.48
N ALA A 96 9.83 12.87 -5.01
CA ALA A 96 10.30 11.59 -5.55
C ALA A 96 9.72 11.27 -6.95
N GLY A 97 8.78 12.07 -7.43
CA GLY A 97 8.11 11.85 -8.72
C GLY A 97 7.00 10.81 -8.67
N ALA A 98 6.58 10.41 -7.47
CA ALA A 98 5.43 9.55 -7.26
C ALA A 98 4.12 10.34 -7.33
N THR A 99 3.04 9.64 -7.65
CA THR A 99 1.68 10.19 -7.66
C THR A 99 0.77 9.51 -6.64
N VAL A 100 1.27 8.50 -5.95
CA VAL A 100 0.55 7.69 -4.96
C VAL A 100 1.37 7.62 -3.68
N ILE A 101 0.71 7.87 -2.55
CA ILE A 101 1.13 7.46 -1.22
C ILE A 101 0.07 6.55 -0.62
N ALA A 102 0.45 5.36 -0.18
CA ALA A 102 -0.46 4.31 0.25
C ALA A 102 -0.10 3.75 1.63
N GLY A 103 -1.06 3.16 2.32
CA GLY A 103 -0.86 2.46 3.59
C GLY A 103 -1.92 2.77 4.66
N PRO A 104 -1.78 2.21 5.86
CA PRO A 104 -2.70 2.40 6.99
C PRO A 104 -2.46 3.75 7.70
N LEU A 105 -2.69 4.84 6.99
CA LEU A 105 -2.35 6.21 7.40
C LEU A 105 -3.38 6.84 8.35
N TYR A 106 -3.98 6.06 9.25
CA TYR A 106 -4.93 6.51 10.29
C TYR A 106 -4.43 6.27 11.71
N ALA A 107 -3.72 5.17 11.95
CA ALA A 107 -3.14 4.80 13.24
C ALA A 107 -1.92 3.90 13.04
N PRO A 108 -1.02 3.76 14.02
CA PRO A 108 0.10 2.82 13.94
C PRO A 108 -0.39 1.38 13.81
N VAL A 109 0.31 0.59 12.98
CA VAL A 109 0.11 -0.86 12.87
C VAL A 109 0.33 -1.51 14.24
N GLY A 110 -0.55 -2.44 14.63
CA GLY A 110 -0.46 -3.16 15.90
C GLY A 110 -1.02 -2.40 17.12
N TYR A 111 -1.60 -1.21 16.94
CA TYR A 111 -2.31 -0.54 18.02
C TYR A 111 -3.71 -1.14 18.20
N LEU A 112 -3.89 -1.94 19.23
CA LEU A 112 -5.10 -2.72 19.52
C LEU A 112 -5.62 -2.40 20.94
N PRO A 113 -6.55 -1.44 21.11
CA PRO A 113 -7.01 -0.98 22.42
C PRO A 113 -8.01 -1.93 23.11
N GLY A 114 -8.26 -3.12 22.55
CA GLY A 114 -9.16 -4.11 23.13
C GLY A 114 -10.67 -3.77 23.07
N ARG A 115 -11.04 -2.81 22.21
CA ARG A 115 -12.43 -2.37 21.97
C ARG A 115 -12.67 -2.04 20.51
N ARG A 116 -13.91 -1.91 20.14
CA ARG A 116 -14.30 -1.41 18.81
C ARG A 116 -13.92 0.07 18.67
N ARG A 117 -13.73 0.53 17.42
CA ARG A 117 -13.64 1.97 17.10
C ARG A 117 -14.91 2.70 17.56
N THR A 118 -14.75 3.96 17.94
CA THR A 118 -15.86 4.84 18.30
C THR A 118 -16.30 5.69 17.13
N GLY A 119 -17.51 6.29 17.23
CA GLY A 119 -17.98 7.27 16.25
C GLY A 119 -17.09 8.53 16.19
N ASP A 120 -16.54 8.93 17.33
CA ASP A 120 -15.62 10.07 17.40
C ASP A 120 -14.29 9.80 16.69
N GLU A 121 -13.73 8.60 16.83
CA GLU A 121 -12.53 8.19 16.11
C GLU A 121 -12.78 8.20 14.59
N TRP A 122 -13.94 7.68 14.17
CA TRP A 122 -14.36 7.69 12.77
C TRP A 122 -14.45 9.12 12.22
N LYS A 123 -15.15 10.00 12.94
CA LYS A 123 -15.27 11.41 12.57
C LYS A 123 -13.91 12.11 12.49
N ARG A 124 -13.01 11.87 13.44
CA ARG A 124 -11.67 12.45 13.43
C ARG A 124 -10.86 12.03 12.21
N ALA A 125 -10.99 10.78 11.77
CA ALA A 125 -10.34 10.32 10.53
C ALA A 125 -10.89 11.08 9.31
N ILE A 126 -12.20 11.23 9.19
CA ILE A 126 -12.83 11.98 8.10
C ILE A 126 -12.32 13.41 8.09
N ASP A 127 -12.42 14.12 9.21
CA ASP A 127 -12.01 15.51 9.34
C ASP A 127 -10.52 15.67 8.95
N ALA A 128 -9.66 14.74 9.40
CA ALA A 128 -8.23 14.79 9.12
C ALA A 128 -7.90 14.59 7.63
N TYR A 129 -8.57 13.67 6.94
CA TYR A 129 -8.37 13.46 5.50
C TYR A 129 -8.93 14.64 4.69
N GLN A 130 -10.04 15.24 5.11
CA GLN A 130 -10.56 16.46 4.48
C GLN A 130 -9.59 17.64 4.63
N GLU A 131 -8.99 17.81 5.82
CA GLU A 131 -7.98 18.85 6.07
C GLU A 131 -6.68 18.63 5.26
N LEU A 132 -6.35 17.39 4.89
CA LEU A 132 -5.22 17.08 4.01
C LEU A 132 -5.51 17.34 2.52
N GLY A 133 -6.78 17.42 2.14
CA GLY A 133 -7.22 17.59 0.76
C GLY A 133 -6.45 18.66 -0.04
N PRO A 134 -6.35 19.91 0.44
CA PRO A 134 -5.61 20.96 -0.28
C PRO A 134 -4.12 20.65 -0.51
N VAL A 135 -3.50 19.89 0.39
CA VAL A 135 -2.09 19.46 0.25
C VAL A 135 -1.97 18.38 -0.82
N LEU A 136 -2.92 17.44 -0.85
CA LEU A 136 -2.98 16.39 -1.86
C LEU A 136 -3.19 16.98 -3.26
N GLU A 137 -4.13 17.91 -3.41
CA GLU A 137 -4.40 18.59 -4.69
C GLU A 137 -3.20 19.37 -5.19
N LYS A 138 -2.61 20.22 -4.33
CA LYS A 138 -1.45 21.04 -4.66
C LYS A 138 -0.27 20.21 -5.17
N ASN A 139 -0.08 19.01 -4.65
CA ASN A 139 1.03 18.12 -4.99
C ASN A 139 0.63 17.05 -6.01
N SER A 140 -0.63 17.01 -6.47
CA SER A 140 -1.17 15.99 -7.38
C SER A 140 -0.96 14.56 -6.88
N ILE A 141 -1.13 14.34 -5.57
CA ILE A 141 -0.95 13.05 -4.91
C ILE A 141 -2.30 12.40 -4.63
N GLN A 142 -2.41 11.11 -4.92
CA GLN A 142 -3.48 10.23 -4.45
C GLN A 142 -3.03 9.61 -3.12
N LEU A 143 -3.82 9.82 -2.07
CA LEU A 143 -3.66 9.15 -0.77
C LEU A 143 -4.56 7.93 -0.76
N CYS A 144 -3.97 6.75 -0.62
CA CYS A 144 -4.66 5.47 -0.68
C CYS A 144 -4.68 4.83 0.70
N ILE A 145 -5.86 4.81 1.32
CA ILE A 145 -6.07 4.29 2.68
C ILE A 145 -6.18 2.77 2.59
N GLU A 146 -5.44 2.09 3.44
CA GLU A 146 -5.40 0.63 3.49
C GLU A 146 -6.21 0.07 4.65
N PRO A 147 -7.24 -0.74 4.41
CA PRO A 147 -7.81 -1.58 5.45
C PRO A 147 -6.87 -2.74 5.75
N LEU A 148 -6.51 -2.89 7.02
CA LEU A 148 -5.67 -3.99 7.50
C LEU A 148 -6.50 -5.09 8.17
N ASN A 149 -5.95 -6.28 8.24
CA ASN A 149 -6.56 -7.37 8.98
C ASN A 149 -6.70 -7.07 10.49
N ARG A 150 -7.58 -7.82 11.15
CA ARG A 150 -7.95 -7.66 12.58
C ARG A 150 -6.81 -7.86 13.56
N PHE A 151 -5.70 -8.45 13.14
CA PHE A 151 -4.53 -8.66 14.02
C PHE A 151 -3.61 -7.46 14.02
N GLU A 152 -3.76 -6.56 13.06
CA GLU A 152 -2.91 -5.38 12.87
C GLU A 152 -3.62 -4.06 13.17
N THR A 153 -4.95 -4.01 13.04
CA THR A 153 -5.74 -2.82 13.40
C THR A 153 -7.13 -3.18 13.93
N TYR A 154 -7.67 -2.31 14.77
CA TYR A 154 -9.07 -2.37 15.21
C TYR A 154 -9.95 -1.36 14.48
N PHE A 155 -9.34 -0.45 13.71
CA PHE A 155 -10.04 0.73 13.19
C PHE A 155 -10.71 0.48 11.82
N LEU A 156 -9.99 -0.05 10.85
CA LEU A 156 -10.45 -0.23 9.48
C LEU A 156 -10.04 -1.60 8.96
N ASN A 157 -10.99 -2.54 8.87
CA ASN A 157 -10.67 -3.94 8.53
C ASN A 157 -11.26 -4.39 7.19
N THR A 158 -12.39 -3.84 6.76
CA THR A 158 -13.10 -4.35 5.58
C THR A 158 -13.13 -3.35 4.44
N THR A 159 -13.24 -3.87 3.23
CA THR A 159 -13.45 -3.08 2.01
C THR A 159 -14.69 -2.18 2.13
N ALA A 160 -15.79 -2.73 2.67
CA ALA A 160 -17.04 -1.96 2.86
C ALA A 160 -16.85 -0.74 3.78
N ASP A 161 -16.11 -0.89 4.87
CA ASP A 161 -15.77 0.24 5.74
C ASP A 161 -14.82 1.24 5.06
N ALA A 162 -13.87 0.78 4.24
CA ALA A 162 -12.97 1.66 3.50
C ALA A 162 -13.73 2.48 2.44
N VAL A 163 -14.66 1.86 1.72
CA VAL A 163 -15.55 2.56 0.78
C VAL A 163 -16.35 3.62 1.51
N ARG A 164 -17.01 3.25 2.60
CA ARG A 164 -17.77 4.19 3.43
C ARG A 164 -16.90 5.36 3.92
N LEU A 165 -15.66 5.09 4.36
CA LEU A 165 -14.75 6.15 4.78
C LEU A 165 -14.45 7.11 3.64
N CYS A 166 -14.13 6.61 2.45
CA CYS A 166 -13.88 7.43 1.27
C CYS A 166 -15.12 8.24 0.84
N GLU A 167 -16.32 7.66 0.94
CA GLU A 167 -17.59 8.36 0.67
C GLU A 167 -17.81 9.54 1.62
N GLU A 168 -17.61 9.32 2.92
CA GLU A 168 -17.77 10.34 3.95
C GLU A 168 -16.65 11.40 3.91
N VAL A 169 -15.43 11.05 3.55
CA VAL A 169 -14.33 12.00 3.28
C VAL A 169 -14.65 12.86 2.05
N SER A 170 -15.24 12.27 1.03
CA SER A 170 -15.71 12.94 -0.19
C SER A 170 -14.64 13.82 -0.87
N HIS A 171 -13.42 13.31 -1.01
CA HIS A 171 -12.31 14.03 -1.66
C HIS A 171 -11.73 13.22 -2.82
N PRO A 172 -11.52 13.81 -4.03
CA PRO A 172 -11.11 13.06 -5.22
C PRO A 172 -9.70 12.43 -5.11
N ASN A 173 -8.84 13.02 -4.29
CA ASN A 173 -7.47 12.52 -4.08
C ASN A 173 -7.36 11.53 -2.90
N VAL A 174 -8.47 11.11 -2.31
CA VAL A 174 -8.50 10.07 -1.27
C VAL A 174 -9.20 8.83 -1.82
N GLY A 175 -8.54 7.70 -1.74
CA GLY A 175 -9.05 6.43 -2.23
C GLY A 175 -8.55 5.25 -1.42
N ILE A 176 -8.64 4.08 -1.99
CA ILE A 176 -8.35 2.81 -1.32
C ILE A 176 -7.09 2.19 -1.94
N LEU A 177 -6.16 1.80 -1.07
CA LEU A 177 -5.24 0.70 -1.32
C LEU A 177 -5.94 -0.59 -0.91
N TRP A 178 -6.08 -1.54 -1.84
CA TRP A 178 -6.65 -2.84 -1.58
C TRP A 178 -5.55 -3.91 -1.63
N ASP A 179 -5.33 -4.63 -0.53
CA ASP A 179 -4.29 -5.64 -0.39
C ASP A 179 -4.90 -7.04 -0.34
N THR A 180 -4.40 -7.94 -1.18
CA THR A 180 -4.86 -9.33 -1.27
C THR A 180 -4.66 -10.11 0.02
N PHE A 181 -3.59 -9.85 0.78
CA PHE A 181 -3.33 -10.52 2.06
C PHE A 181 -4.36 -10.12 3.12
N HIS A 182 -4.57 -8.83 3.32
CA HIS A 182 -5.54 -8.34 4.29
C HIS A 182 -6.96 -8.75 3.93
N ALA A 183 -7.33 -8.60 2.67
CA ALA A 183 -8.64 -9.02 2.16
C ALA A 183 -8.86 -10.53 2.31
N ASN A 184 -7.84 -11.37 2.07
CA ASN A 184 -7.94 -12.81 2.23
C ASN A 184 -8.27 -13.25 3.67
N ILE A 185 -7.94 -12.43 4.65
CA ILE A 185 -8.28 -12.68 6.07
C ILE A 185 -9.69 -12.17 6.42
N GLU A 186 -10.08 -11.01 5.91
CA GLU A 186 -11.27 -10.29 6.36
C GLU A 186 -12.49 -10.48 5.45
N GLU A 187 -12.31 -10.71 4.16
CA GLU A 187 -13.39 -10.79 3.20
C GLU A 187 -13.84 -12.25 2.96
N LYS A 188 -15.12 -12.43 2.63
CA LYS A 188 -15.65 -13.76 2.31
C LYS A 188 -15.58 -14.10 0.84
N ASP A 189 -15.49 -13.09 -0.01
CA ASP A 189 -15.40 -13.17 -1.46
C ASP A 189 -14.50 -12.02 -1.92
N LEU A 190 -13.29 -12.36 -2.35
CA LEU A 190 -12.27 -11.38 -2.73
C LEU A 190 -12.68 -10.59 -3.97
N GLY A 191 -13.25 -11.27 -4.96
CA GLY A 191 -13.70 -10.63 -6.20
C GLY A 191 -14.80 -9.62 -5.95
N GLN A 192 -15.82 -9.99 -5.19
CA GLN A 192 -16.93 -9.08 -4.85
C GLN A 192 -16.47 -7.94 -3.95
N ALA A 193 -15.62 -8.19 -2.98
CA ALA A 193 -15.05 -7.15 -2.14
C ALA A 193 -14.27 -6.13 -2.97
N LEU A 194 -13.36 -6.58 -3.82
CA LEU A 194 -12.60 -5.71 -4.71
C LEU A 194 -13.51 -4.93 -5.66
N LEU A 195 -14.49 -5.59 -6.28
CA LEU A 195 -15.46 -4.94 -7.16
C LEU A 195 -16.24 -3.82 -6.44
N SER A 196 -16.55 -4.01 -5.16
CA SER A 196 -17.30 -3.02 -4.36
C SER A 196 -16.50 -1.73 -4.10
N THR A 197 -15.18 -1.70 -4.29
CA THR A 197 -14.37 -0.48 -4.16
C THR A 197 -14.77 0.59 -5.18
N GLY A 198 -15.24 0.17 -6.36
CA GLY A 198 -15.68 1.06 -7.43
C GLY A 198 -14.62 2.10 -7.79
N ARG A 199 -15.06 3.35 -7.90
CA ARG A 199 -14.20 4.51 -8.23
C ARG A 199 -13.12 4.83 -7.19
N TYR A 200 -13.24 4.27 -5.98
CA TYR A 200 -12.29 4.54 -4.89
C TYR A 200 -11.04 3.69 -4.95
N LEU A 201 -11.00 2.61 -5.75
CA LEU A 201 -9.78 1.84 -5.98
C LEU A 201 -8.73 2.70 -6.67
N LYS A 202 -7.59 2.90 -6.01
CA LYS A 202 -6.47 3.71 -6.54
C LYS A 202 -5.16 2.96 -6.56
N HIS A 203 -4.98 1.97 -5.69
CA HIS A 203 -3.77 1.18 -5.59
C HIS A 203 -4.09 -0.26 -5.16
N VAL A 204 -3.28 -1.22 -5.59
CA VAL A 204 -3.46 -2.62 -5.22
C VAL A 204 -2.12 -3.21 -4.79
N HIS A 205 -2.08 -3.78 -3.59
CA HIS A 205 -1.00 -4.67 -3.17
C HIS A 205 -1.34 -6.11 -3.48
N THR A 206 -0.37 -6.83 -4.02
CA THR A 206 -0.50 -8.22 -4.44
C THR A 206 0.52 -9.07 -3.71
N CYS A 207 0.04 -10.04 -2.95
CA CYS A 207 0.85 -11.08 -2.32
C CYS A 207 -0.05 -12.27 -1.98
N GLU A 208 0.53 -13.38 -1.59
CA GLU A 208 -0.23 -14.54 -1.18
C GLU A 208 -0.79 -14.44 0.25
N ASN A 209 -1.59 -15.42 0.61
CA ASN A 209 -2.22 -15.56 1.93
C ASN A 209 -1.21 -15.59 3.10
N ASP A 210 0.05 -15.81 2.82
CA ASP A 210 1.14 -15.81 3.81
C ASP A 210 2.23 -14.75 3.53
N ARG A 211 1.94 -13.77 2.67
CA ARG A 211 2.89 -12.77 2.15
C ARG A 211 3.93 -13.34 1.16
N GLY A 212 3.74 -14.58 0.69
CA GLY A 212 4.58 -15.21 -0.33
C GLY A 212 4.37 -14.62 -1.73
N ALA A 213 5.06 -15.22 -2.72
CA ALA A 213 4.94 -14.82 -4.13
C ALA A 213 3.50 -14.98 -4.63
N PRO A 214 2.91 -13.99 -5.31
CA PRO A 214 1.62 -14.13 -5.95
C PRO A 214 1.54 -15.42 -6.79
N GLY A 215 0.47 -16.20 -6.58
CA GLY A 215 0.25 -17.48 -7.27
C GLY A 215 0.83 -18.71 -6.57
N SER A 216 1.59 -18.56 -5.49
CA SER A 216 2.19 -19.70 -4.76
C SER A 216 1.27 -20.29 -3.67
N GLY A 217 0.14 -19.66 -3.37
CA GLY A 217 -0.76 -20.06 -2.30
C GLY A 217 -2.21 -20.30 -2.76
N HIS A 218 -3.18 -19.69 -2.05
CA HIS A 218 -4.59 -19.95 -2.29
C HIS A 218 -5.45 -18.68 -2.41
N VAL A 219 -4.86 -17.52 -2.66
CA VAL A 219 -5.63 -16.31 -2.99
C VAL A 219 -6.46 -16.55 -4.26
N ASP A 220 -7.71 -16.13 -4.25
CA ASP A 220 -8.59 -16.25 -5.44
C ASP A 220 -8.20 -15.24 -6.52
N TRP A 221 -7.08 -15.48 -7.17
CA TRP A 221 -6.59 -14.62 -8.26
C TRP A 221 -7.56 -14.51 -9.42
N LYS A 222 -8.37 -15.55 -9.68
CA LYS A 222 -9.39 -15.51 -10.72
C LYS A 222 -10.46 -14.45 -10.41
N GLY A 223 -10.97 -14.46 -9.18
CA GLY A 223 -11.93 -13.46 -8.73
C GLY A 223 -11.32 -12.05 -8.70
N VAL A 224 -10.09 -11.93 -8.23
CA VAL A 224 -9.36 -10.64 -8.18
C VAL A 224 -9.20 -10.04 -9.57
N PHE A 225 -8.65 -10.79 -10.54
CA PHE A 225 -8.45 -10.27 -11.90
C PHE A 225 -9.76 -9.99 -12.64
N ALA A 226 -10.79 -10.81 -12.45
CA ALA A 226 -12.12 -10.54 -13.01
C ALA A 226 -12.72 -9.24 -12.47
N ALA A 227 -12.54 -8.93 -11.18
CA ALA A 227 -12.97 -7.67 -10.59
C ALA A 227 -12.17 -6.48 -11.11
N LEU A 228 -10.85 -6.58 -11.26
CA LEU A 228 -9.98 -5.54 -11.83
C LEU A 228 -10.39 -5.20 -13.27
N GLU A 229 -10.71 -6.22 -14.07
CA GLU A 229 -11.19 -6.05 -15.45
C GLU A 229 -12.55 -5.31 -15.48
N GLN A 230 -13.51 -5.73 -14.66
CA GLN A 230 -14.81 -5.07 -14.55
C GLN A 230 -14.72 -3.62 -14.09
N LEU A 231 -13.75 -3.31 -13.22
CA LEU A 231 -13.45 -1.95 -12.77
C LEU A 231 -12.69 -1.14 -13.82
N HIS A 232 -12.26 -1.73 -14.93
CA HIS A 232 -11.35 -1.11 -15.90
C HIS A 232 -10.12 -0.52 -15.23
N TYR A 233 -9.59 -1.25 -14.22
CA TYR A 233 -8.47 -0.77 -13.45
C TYR A 233 -7.17 -0.77 -14.27
N ASP A 234 -6.52 0.38 -14.36
CA ASP A 234 -5.28 0.59 -15.10
C ASP A 234 -4.11 1.06 -14.21
N GLY A 235 -4.33 1.06 -12.89
CA GLY A 235 -3.35 1.48 -11.88
C GLY A 235 -2.25 0.45 -11.64
N TRP A 236 -1.67 0.52 -10.44
CA TRP A 236 -0.55 -0.33 -10.01
C TRP A 236 -1.02 -1.62 -9.35
N LEU A 237 -0.40 -2.72 -9.74
CA LEU A 237 -0.37 -3.98 -9.01
C LEU A 237 1.03 -4.13 -8.42
N THR A 238 1.18 -3.85 -7.16
CA THR A 238 2.47 -3.83 -6.48
C THR A 238 2.63 -5.06 -5.60
N ILE A 239 3.67 -5.85 -5.84
CA ILE A 239 4.01 -6.97 -4.96
C ILE A 239 4.50 -6.38 -3.64
N GLU A 240 3.72 -6.59 -2.57
CA GLU A 240 4.14 -6.27 -1.21
C GLU A 240 4.41 -7.55 -0.44
N SER A 241 5.66 -7.75 -0.10
CA SER A 241 6.12 -8.81 0.80
C SER A 241 7.29 -8.29 1.61
N PHE A 242 7.71 -9.07 2.59
CA PHE A 242 8.72 -8.65 3.55
C PHE A 242 9.89 -9.61 3.50
N GLY A 243 11.08 -9.04 3.36
CA GLY A 243 12.32 -9.80 3.38
C GLY A 243 12.59 -10.47 4.73
N PHE A 244 13.56 -11.35 4.73
CA PHE A 244 13.91 -12.17 5.87
C PHE A 244 14.74 -11.38 6.87
N ALA A 245 14.47 -11.54 8.16
CA ALA A 245 15.27 -10.97 9.25
C ALA A 245 15.48 -9.44 9.19
N LEU A 246 14.47 -8.68 8.78
CA LEU A 246 14.49 -7.21 8.74
C LEU A 246 14.17 -6.55 10.10
N GLY A 247 14.38 -7.26 11.21
CA GLY A 247 14.22 -6.73 12.56
C GLY A 247 12.79 -6.27 12.86
N ASP A 248 12.63 -5.00 13.22
CA ASP A 248 11.33 -4.43 13.61
C ASP A 248 10.28 -4.54 12.48
N LEU A 249 10.70 -4.47 11.22
CA LEU A 249 9.80 -4.61 10.09
C LEU A 249 9.26 -6.03 9.98
N SER A 250 10.11 -7.06 10.10
CA SER A 250 9.68 -8.46 10.13
C SER A 250 8.75 -8.74 11.30
N SER A 251 9.03 -8.14 12.47
CA SER A 251 8.17 -8.24 13.65
C SER A 251 6.81 -7.60 13.44
N ALA A 252 6.75 -6.40 12.83
CA ALA A 252 5.52 -5.69 12.55
C ALA A 252 4.64 -6.44 11.53
N ALA A 253 5.26 -7.08 10.54
CA ALA A 253 4.59 -7.89 9.52
C ALA A 253 4.36 -9.35 9.95
N SER A 254 4.81 -9.74 11.16
CA SER A 254 4.74 -11.12 11.69
C SER A 254 5.40 -12.17 10.79
N ILE A 255 6.54 -11.84 10.20
CA ILE A 255 7.34 -12.73 9.36
C ILE A 255 8.37 -13.46 10.24
N TRP A 256 8.09 -14.72 10.56
CA TRP A 256 8.88 -15.54 11.47
C TRP A 256 9.63 -16.68 10.78
N ARG A 257 9.51 -16.80 9.47
CA ARG A 257 10.18 -17.80 8.63
C ARG A 257 10.48 -17.23 7.26
N ASP A 258 11.37 -17.87 6.55
CA ASP A 258 11.58 -17.57 5.13
C ASP A 258 10.33 -18.00 4.33
N LEU A 259 9.84 -17.13 3.46
CA LEU A 259 8.67 -17.34 2.63
C LEU A 259 9.02 -17.90 1.25
N ALA A 260 10.28 -17.73 0.84
CA ALA A 260 10.88 -18.28 -0.36
C ALA A 260 12.39 -18.47 -0.10
N PRO A 261 13.16 -19.13 -0.99
CA PRO A 261 14.60 -19.27 -0.84
C PRO A 261 15.36 -17.93 -0.77
N THR A 262 14.90 -16.94 -1.54
CA THR A 262 15.40 -15.55 -1.50
C THR A 262 14.26 -14.54 -1.61
N PRO A 263 14.43 -13.28 -1.18
CA PRO A 263 13.47 -12.21 -1.42
C PRO A 263 13.21 -11.98 -2.92
N GLU A 264 14.23 -12.14 -3.73
CA GLU A 264 14.18 -12.03 -5.19
C GLU A 264 13.23 -13.05 -5.81
N ASP A 265 13.18 -14.28 -5.30
CA ASP A 265 12.26 -15.31 -5.81
C ASP A 265 10.80 -14.85 -5.67
N ILE A 266 10.45 -14.19 -4.55
CA ILE A 266 9.10 -13.64 -4.36
C ILE A 266 8.78 -12.60 -5.45
N ALA A 267 9.73 -11.72 -5.74
CA ALA A 267 9.55 -10.67 -6.73
C ALA A 267 9.46 -11.24 -8.16
N TRP A 268 10.42 -12.10 -8.53
CA TRP A 268 10.54 -12.56 -9.92
C TRP A 268 9.47 -13.60 -10.31
N GLU A 269 9.15 -14.53 -9.44
CA GLU A 269 8.06 -15.47 -9.62
C GLU A 269 6.70 -14.76 -9.59
N GLY A 270 6.53 -13.84 -8.64
CA GLY A 270 5.30 -13.08 -8.49
C GLY A 270 4.98 -12.23 -9.73
N ILE A 271 5.94 -11.49 -10.28
CA ILE A 271 5.68 -10.68 -11.49
C ILE A 271 5.40 -11.58 -12.71
N ALA A 272 6.11 -12.70 -12.85
CA ALA A 272 5.85 -13.66 -13.94
C ALA A 272 4.41 -14.18 -13.87
N PHE A 273 3.95 -14.54 -12.66
CA PHE A 273 2.57 -14.97 -12.44
C PHE A 273 1.56 -13.85 -12.78
N LEU A 274 1.71 -12.66 -12.19
CA LEU A 274 0.78 -11.54 -12.40
C LEU A 274 0.65 -11.16 -13.89
N LYS A 275 1.77 -11.14 -14.63
CA LYS A 275 1.79 -10.85 -16.06
C LYS A 275 1.11 -11.94 -16.87
N SER A 276 1.36 -13.22 -16.56
CA SER A 276 0.72 -14.34 -17.25
C SER A 276 -0.80 -14.29 -17.11
N TYR A 277 -1.28 -13.93 -15.91
CA TYR A 277 -2.70 -13.81 -15.62
C TYR A 277 -3.33 -12.61 -16.34
N SER A 278 -2.65 -11.45 -16.36
CA SER A 278 -3.09 -10.25 -17.08
C SER A 278 -3.12 -10.44 -18.60
N ALA A 279 -2.18 -11.22 -19.17
CA ALA A 279 -2.09 -11.48 -20.61
C ALA A 279 -3.10 -12.53 -21.10
N ALA A 280 -3.52 -13.44 -20.22
CA ALA A 280 -4.41 -14.55 -20.59
C ALA A 280 -5.82 -14.09 -21.00
N GLY A 281 -6.16 -12.81 -20.78
CA GLY A 281 -7.48 -12.19 -21.03
C GLY A 281 -8.55 -13.23 -20.72
N HIS A 282 -9.11 -13.23 -19.48
CA HIS A 282 -9.97 -14.33 -19.05
C HIS A 282 -11.21 -14.40 -19.93
N GLY A 283 -11.08 -15.18 -21.04
CA GLY A 283 -12.23 -15.64 -21.77
C GLY A 283 -13.16 -16.30 -20.76
N ILE A 284 -14.25 -15.62 -20.48
CA ILE A 284 -15.39 -16.17 -19.77
C ILE A 284 -15.85 -17.36 -20.60
N CYS A 285 -15.52 -18.59 -20.17
CA CYS A 285 -16.20 -19.80 -20.60
C CYS A 285 -17.27 -20.13 -19.58
#